data_63525008569e3af830a00bb556aa2e6c
#
_entry.id   63525008569e3af830a00bb556aa2e6c
#
_cell.length_a   1.000
_cell.length_b   1.000
_cell.length_c   1.000
_cell.angle_alpha   90.00
_cell.angle_beta   90.00
_cell.angle_gamma   90.00
#
_symmetry.space_group_name_H-M   'P 1'
#
loop_
_entity.id
_entity.type
_entity.pdbx_description
1 polymer ?
#
loop_
_entity_poly.entity_id
_entity_poly.type
_entity_poly.pdbx_seq_one_letter_code
_entity_poly.pdbx_strand_id
1 'polypeptide(L)'
;MDTVLRLVLGIIGLAAFVFVGLLVFGTVTDYNPPPVEDAEAHPLADSPALTDSTLSFLIWNIGYAGLGRDQDFFMDGGKNVQPQRGESDANFAGALSYLHSEQDIDFLLLQEVDRDAKRSFGRDQAAELAAALPAHHWYFASNFKVKFIPVPFDPFPFVRPIGRVNGGLVTFSKPTPTSAKRYDYPGNYGWPTRIFHLDRCFLETRYPLSGEKELVVINSHNSAYDEGGVLKAQEMAMLKDYVLAEFNRGNYVIAGGDWNQCPPDFDPKTFKKDESEYDQQNIPADYLPGWTWAYDGSTPTNRKVARSYDPATTFTTVIDFYLLSPNVELLSVQGVSLDFAHSDHQPVQLKVRLR
;
A
#
# COMPACT_ATOMS: atom_id res chain seq x y z
N MET A 1 23.26 -1.58 -50.66
CA MET A 1 21.91 -1.62 -50.06
C MET A 1 21.65 -2.90 -49.28
N ASP A 2 22.05 -4.06 -49.78
CA ASP A 2 21.70 -5.35 -49.17
C ASP A 2 22.31 -5.62 -47.78
N THR A 3 23.56 -5.24 -47.52
CA THR A 3 24.22 -5.55 -46.25
C THR A 3 23.64 -4.72 -45.10
N VAL A 4 23.39 -3.42 -45.31
CA VAL A 4 22.79 -2.53 -44.31
C VAL A 4 21.35 -2.96 -44.02
N LEU A 5 20.59 -3.31 -45.08
CA LEU A 5 19.21 -3.80 -44.88
C LEU A 5 19.17 -5.11 -44.10
N ARG A 6 20.06 -6.05 -44.37
CA ARG A 6 20.17 -7.32 -43.61
C ARG A 6 20.54 -7.07 -42.15
N LEU A 7 21.46 -6.15 -41.89
CA LEU A 7 21.83 -5.75 -40.52
C LEU A 7 20.65 -5.16 -39.77
N VAL A 8 19.93 -4.22 -40.36
CA VAL A 8 18.73 -3.61 -39.78
C VAL A 8 17.66 -4.63 -39.49
N LEU A 9 17.36 -5.51 -40.48
CA LEU A 9 16.39 -6.61 -40.28
C LEU A 9 16.84 -7.58 -39.18
N GLY A 10 18.13 -7.86 -39.08
CA GLY A 10 18.70 -8.70 -38.03
C GLY A 10 18.50 -8.05 -36.63
N ILE A 11 18.75 -6.75 -36.51
CA ILE A 11 18.54 -6.01 -35.26
C ILE A 11 17.05 -5.99 -34.87
N ILE A 12 16.17 -5.72 -35.84
CA ILE A 12 14.72 -5.74 -35.61
C ILE A 12 14.27 -7.15 -35.20
N GLY A 13 14.75 -8.18 -35.85
CA GLY A 13 14.44 -9.59 -35.52
C GLY A 13 14.91 -9.95 -34.11
N LEU A 14 16.12 -9.55 -33.73
CA LEU A 14 16.63 -9.75 -32.37
C LEU A 14 15.81 -8.98 -31.31
N ALA A 15 15.47 -7.71 -31.56
CA ALA A 15 14.63 -6.93 -30.67
C ALA A 15 13.24 -7.55 -30.48
N ALA A 16 12.61 -8.01 -31.58
CA ALA A 16 11.34 -8.72 -31.52
C ALA A 16 11.46 -10.05 -30.77
N PHE A 17 12.53 -10.82 -30.98
CA PHE A 17 12.77 -12.04 -30.22
C PHE A 17 12.93 -11.81 -28.73
N VAL A 18 13.71 -10.79 -28.33
CA VAL A 18 13.89 -10.40 -26.93
C VAL A 18 12.57 -9.96 -26.34
N PHE A 19 11.81 -9.13 -27.05
CA PHE A 19 10.49 -8.65 -26.60
C PHE A 19 9.50 -9.80 -26.38
N VAL A 20 9.38 -10.71 -27.35
CA VAL A 20 8.52 -11.90 -27.20
C VAL A 20 9.02 -12.78 -26.05
N GLY A 21 10.33 -12.95 -25.91
CA GLY A 21 10.92 -13.69 -24.79
C GLY A 21 10.57 -13.09 -23.43
N LEU A 22 10.57 -11.77 -23.31
CA LEU A 22 10.15 -11.06 -22.09
C LEU A 22 8.65 -11.27 -21.78
N LEU A 23 7.79 -11.20 -22.80
CA LEU A 23 6.37 -11.47 -22.63
C LEU A 23 6.08 -12.90 -22.20
N VAL A 24 6.76 -13.88 -22.84
CA VAL A 24 6.65 -15.29 -22.45
C VAL A 24 7.14 -15.50 -21.02
N PHE A 25 8.33 -14.97 -20.70
CA PHE A 25 8.88 -15.05 -19.35
C PHE A 25 7.93 -14.44 -18.31
N GLY A 26 7.44 -13.21 -18.55
CA GLY A 26 6.49 -12.55 -17.66
C GLY A 26 5.21 -13.37 -17.49
N THR A 27 4.64 -13.89 -18.60
CA THR A 27 3.40 -14.70 -18.55
C THR A 27 3.58 -16.01 -17.78
N VAL A 28 4.70 -16.71 -17.96
CA VAL A 28 4.96 -17.99 -17.28
C VAL A 28 5.29 -17.81 -15.80
N THR A 29 5.87 -16.66 -15.45
CA THR A 29 6.26 -16.33 -14.06
C THR A 29 5.29 -15.40 -13.34
N ASP A 30 4.17 -15.09 -13.99
CA ASP A 30 3.11 -14.23 -13.44
C ASP A 30 2.60 -14.77 -12.11
N TYR A 31 2.52 -13.89 -11.11
CA TYR A 31 1.84 -14.21 -9.87
C TYR A 31 0.34 -14.05 -10.10
N ASN A 32 -0.37 -15.13 -10.00
CA ASN A 32 -1.82 -15.16 -10.20
C ASN A 32 -2.47 -15.79 -8.96
N PRO A 33 -2.64 -15.00 -7.88
CA PRO A 33 -3.17 -15.52 -6.62
C PRO A 33 -4.62 -15.96 -6.76
N PRO A 34 -5.07 -16.91 -5.93
CA PRO A 34 -6.49 -17.22 -5.83
C PRO A 34 -7.25 -16.02 -5.22
N PRO A 35 -8.59 -15.94 -5.43
CA PRO A 35 -9.40 -14.86 -4.87
C PRO A 35 -9.26 -14.69 -3.35
N VAL A 36 -9.02 -15.78 -2.63
CA VAL A 36 -8.76 -15.80 -1.19
C VAL A 36 -7.67 -16.83 -0.89
N GLU A 37 -6.66 -16.43 -0.13
CA GLU A 37 -5.61 -17.31 0.36
C GLU A 37 -5.21 -16.95 1.80
N ASP A 38 -4.60 -17.89 2.51
CA ASP A 38 -4.05 -17.59 3.82
C ASP A 38 -2.84 -16.64 3.67
N ALA A 39 -2.78 -15.61 4.50
CA ALA A 39 -1.63 -14.73 4.56
C ALA A 39 -0.42 -15.47 5.16
N GLU A 40 0.78 -15.05 4.78
CA GLU A 40 1.99 -15.53 5.46
C GLU A 40 1.95 -15.08 6.91
N ALA A 41 1.98 -16.04 7.86
CA ALA A 41 1.75 -15.78 9.28
C ALA A 41 3.01 -16.07 10.11
N HIS A 42 3.34 -15.13 10.98
CA HIS A 42 4.45 -15.23 11.94
C HIS A 42 3.93 -14.91 13.36
N PRO A 43 3.18 -15.85 13.97
CA PRO A 43 2.68 -15.66 15.33
C PRO A 43 3.78 -15.79 16.37
N LEU A 44 3.64 -15.07 17.48
CA LEU A 44 4.45 -15.27 18.68
C LEU A 44 3.92 -16.47 19.49
N ALA A 45 4.80 -17.11 20.29
CA ALA A 45 4.43 -18.31 21.03
C ALA A 45 3.38 -18.05 22.13
N ASP A 46 3.48 -16.90 22.82
CA ASP A 46 2.60 -16.53 23.93
C ASP A 46 1.99 -15.15 23.62
N SER A 47 0.72 -15.11 23.32
CA SER A 47 0.05 -13.85 23.06
C SER A 47 -1.34 -13.80 23.68
N PRO A 48 -1.71 -12.64 24.26
CA PRO A 48 -3.01 -12.48 24.86
C PRO A 48 -4.12 -12.49 23.80
N ALA A 49 -5.27 -13.06 24.17
CA ALA A 49 -6.50 -12.81 23.43
C ALA A 49 -6.86 -11.31 23.51
N LEU A 50 -7.60 -10.82 22.55
CA LEU A 50 -8.14 -9.46 22.60
C LEU A 50 -9.17 -9.36 23.72
N THR A 51 -8.84 -8.62 24.78
CA THR A 51 -9.72 -8.40 25.95
C THR A 51 -10.16 -6.95 26.09
N ASP A 52 -9.38 -6.02 25.56
CA ASP A 52 -9.67 -4.60 25.69
C ASP A 52 -10.70 -4.14 24.64
N SER A 53 -11.61 -3.28 25.06
CA SER A 53 -12.57 -2.65 24.16
C SER A 53 -12.04 -1.33 23.58
N THR A 54 -10.99 -0.76 24.16
CA THR A 54 -10.33 0.45 23.65
C THR A 54 -9.04 0.05 22.97
N LEU A 55 -8.92 0.37 21.68
CA LEU A 55 -7.86 -0.09 20.80
C LEU A 55 -7.18 1.08 20.09
N SER A 56 -5.89 0.90 19.83
CA SER A 56 -5.05 1.86 19.12
C SER A 56 -4.54 1.26 17.80
N PHE A 57 -4.54 2.10 16.76
CA PHE A 57 -4.11 1.71 15.40
C PHE A 57 -3.14 2.75 14.84
N LEU A 58 -2.26 2.30 13.96
CA LEU A 58 -1.44 3.12 13.10
C LEU A 58 -1.49 2.56 11.68
N ILE A 59 -1.79 3.40 10.69
CA ILE A 59 -1.58 3.07 9.27
C ILE A 59 -0.42 3.88 8.72
N TRP A 60 0.36 3.29 7.83
CA TRP A 60 1.40 4.00 7.10
C TRP A 60 1.82 3.24 5.84
N ASN A 61 1.72 3.91 4.70
CA ASN A 61 2.42 3.49 3.49
C ASN A 61 3.89 3.93 3.61
N ILE A 62 4.83 2.97 3.73
CA ILE A 62 6.25 3.28 3.94
C ILE A 62 7.03 3.53 2.64
N GLY A 63 6.34 3.51 1.47
CA GLY A 63 6.96 3.79 0.17
C GLY A 63 8.20 2.93 -0.09
N TYR A 64 8.20 1.66 0.32
CA TYR A 64 9.35 0.74 0.25
C TYR A 64 10.69 1.38 0.70
N ALA A 65 10.64 2.43 1.50
CA ALA A 65 11.77 3.28 1.91
C ALA A 65 12.52 3.94 0.72
N GLY A 66 11.81 4.13 -0.39
CA GLY A 66 12.36 4.68 -1.63
C GLY A 66 11.88 6.09 -1.96
N LEU A 67 10.89 6.62 -1.25
CA LEU A 67 10.15 7.83 -1.62
C LEU A 67 10.17 8.92 -0.52
N GLY A 68 11.23 8.95 0.28
CA GLY A 68 11.41 9.99 1.30
C GLY A 68 11.55 11.40 0.72
N ARG A 69 11.68 12.40 1.59
CA ARG A 69 11.62 13.84 1.27
C ARG A 69 12.42 14.26 0.03
N ASP A 70 13.65 13.76 -0.11
CA ASP A 70 14.58 14.21 -1.14
C ASP A 70 14.46 13.44 -2.46
N GLN A 71 13.50 12.50 -2.54
CA GLN A 71 13.28 11.64 -3.69
C GLN A 71 12.30 12.24 -4.69
N ASP A 72 12.51 11.88 -5.96
CA ASP A 72 11.51 11.97 -7.01
C ASP A 72 11.20 10.57 -7.58
N PHE A 73 10.07 10.43 -8.26
CA PHE A 73 9.62 9.17 -8.85
C PHE A 73 9.14 9.37 -10.28
N PHE A 74 9.61 8.52 -11.19
CA PHE A 74 9.36 8.68 -12.62
C PHE A 74 7.88 8.61 -13.01
N MET A 75 7.06 7.84 -12.30
CA MET A 75 5.62 7.75 -12.59
C MET A 75 4.86 9.03 -12.19
N ASP A 76 5.37 9.80 -11.26
CA ASP A 76 4.80 11.09 -10.85
C ASP A 76 5.34 12.28 -11.65
N GLY A 77 6.15 12.01 -12.68
CA GLY A 77 6.80 13.02 -13.49
C GLY A 77 8.24 13.37 -13.08
N GLY A 78 8.80 12.65 -12.12
CA GLY A 78 10.22 12.67 -11.76
C GLY A 78 11.09 11.88 -12.73
N LYS A 79 12.31 11.55 -12.31
CA LYS A 79 13.30 10.84 -13.14
C LYS A 79 13.78 9.53 -12.52
N ASN A 80 13.72 9.40 -11.21
CA ASN A 80 14.28 8.27 -10.50
C ASN A 80 13.33 7.06 -10.54
N VAL A 81 13.90 5.88 -10.75
CA VAL A 81 13.24 4.58 -10.69
C VAL A 81 13.56 3.87 -9.38
N GLN A 82 14.70 4.18 -8.81
CA GLN A 82 15.22 3.59 -7.59
C GLN A 82 16.05 4.67 -6.86
N PRO A 83 15.89 4.82 -5.53
CA PRO A 83 16.73 5.72 -4.74
C PRO A 83 18.21 5.25 -4.76
N GLN A 84 19.12 6.09 -4.28
CA GLN A 84 20.45 5.63 -3.93
C GLN A 84 20.38 4.75 -2.68
N ARG A 85 21.30 3.77 -2.57
CA ARG A 85 21.29 2.83 -1.42
C ARG A 85 21.32 3.55 -0.08
N GLY A 86 22.23 4.53 0.08
CA GLY A 86 22.35 5.28 1.33
C GLY A 86 21.09 6.06 1.71
N GLU A 87 20.35 6.57 0.74
CA GLU A 87 19.07 7.25 0.94
C GLU A 87 17.97 6.26 1.37
N SER A 88 17.86 5.12 0.69
CA SER A 88 16.94 4.05 1.08
C SER A 88 17.25 3.52 2.47
N ASP A 89 18.52 3.32 2.81
CA ASP A 89 18.94 2.88 4.14
C ASP A 89 18.59 3.93 5.21
N ALA A 90 18.77 5.22 4.94
CA ALA A 90 18.40 6.30 5.86
C ALA A 90 16.88 6.42 6.04
N ASN A 91 16.11 6.34 4.96
CA ASN A 91 14.66 6.35 5.01
C ASN A 91 14.12 5.17 5.83
N PHE A 92 14.64 3.97 5.57
CA PHE A 92 14.21 2.78 6.31
C PHE A 92 14.60 2.83 7.79
N ALA A 93 15.79 3.30 8.11
CA ALA A 93 16.22 3.49 9.49
C ALA A 93 15.33 4.49 10.25
N GLY A 94 14.93 5.58 9.58
CA GLY A 94 13.98 6.54 10.14
C GLY A 94 12.60 5.95 10.35
N ALA A 95 12.08 5.20 9.38
CA ALA A 95 10.81 4.49 9.51
C ALA A 95 10.83 3.47 10.66
N LEU A 96 11.88 2.65 10.76
CA LEU A 96 12.09 1.73 11.88
C LEU A 96 12.11 2.44 13.23
N SER A 97 12.84 3.54 13.33
CA SER A 97 12.95 4.32 14.57
C SER A 97 11.60 4.86 15.01
N TYR A 98 10.82 5.41 14.08
CA TYR A 98 9.48 5.90 14.35
C TYR A 98 8.54 4.77 14.78
N LEU A 99 8.47 3.66 14.02
CA LEU A 99 7.59 2.54 14.36
C LEU A 99 7.99 1.87 15.69
N HIS A 100 9.28 1.82 16.02
CA HIS A 100 9.73 1.36 17.32
C HIS A 100 9.29 2.28 18.46
N SER A 101 9.25 3.60 18.25
CA SER A 101 8.70 4.53 19.25
C SER A 101 7.20 4.37 19.48
N GLU A 102 6.48 3.82 18.50
CA GLU A 102 5.03 3.53 18.53
C GLU A 102 4.71 2.06 18.90
N GLN A 103 5.66 1.32 19.45
CA GLN A 103 5.51 -0.10 19.79
C GLN A 103 4.39 -0.40 20.79
N ASP A 104 3.84 0.61 21.48
CA ASP A 104 2.72 0.47 22.40
C ASP A 104 1.35 0.45 21.69
N ILE A 105 1.29 0.79 20.41
CA ILE A 105 0.08 0.69 19.59
C ILE A 105 -0.29 -0.79 19.39
N ASP A 106 -1.60 -1.10 19.42
CA ASP A 106 -2.10 -2.48 19.35
C ASP A 106 -2.00 -3.07 17.94
N PHE A 107 -2.26 -2.23 16.91
CA PHE A 107 -2.30 -2.63 15.51
C PHE A 107 -1.54 -1.65 14.62
N LEU A 108 -0.59 -2.17 13.81
CA LEU A 108 0.08 -1.36 12.79
C LEU A 108 -0.22 -1.98 11.41
N LEU A 109 -0.82 -1.19 10.53
CA LEU A 109 -1.22 -1.59 9.18
C LEU A 109 -0.30 -0.87 8.18
N LEU A 110 0.68 -1.58 7.63
CA LEU A 110 1.68 -1.00 6.77
C LEU A 110 1.46 -1.41 5.32
N GLN A 111 1.70 -0.48 4.39
CA GLN A 111 1.61 -0.69 2.95
C GLN A 111 2.99 -0.45 2.31
N GLU A 112 3.19 -1.00 1.12
CA GLU A 112 4.45 -0.94 0.37
C GLU A 112 5.66 -1.44 1.15
N VAL A 113 5.52 -2.56 1.83
CA VAL A 113 6.60 -3.23 2.55
C VAL A 113 7.24 -4.27 1.63
N ASP A 114 8.49 -4.07 1.25
CA ASP A 114 9.22 -5.01 0.40
C ASP A 114 9.82 -6.17 1.20
N ARG A 115 9.78 -7.39 0.62
CA ARG A 115 10.43 -8.59 1.13
C ARG A 115 11.70 -8.95 0.37
N ASP A 116 11.67 -8.78 -0.96
CA ASP A 116 12.78 -9.03 -1.86
C ASP A 116 12.54 -8.28 -3.17
N ALA A 117 12.93 -7.01 -3.20
CA ALA A 117 12.76 -6.17 -4.36
C ALA A 117 14.08 -5.47 -4.74
N LYS A 118 14.32 -5.32 -6.05
CA LYS A 118 15.50 -4.59 -6.53
C LYS A 118 15.47 -3.13 -6.07
N ARG A 119 14.26 -2.50 -6.07
CA ARG A 119 14.07 -1.11 -5.68
C ARG A 119 14.48 -0.81 -4.22
N SER A 120 14.38 -1.81 -3.34
CA SER A 120 14.79 -1.76 -1.93
C SER A 120 16.07 -2.57 -1.65
N PHE A 121 16.87 -2.83 -2.70
CA PHE A 121 18.18 -3.51 -2.62
C PHE A 121 18.13 -4.94 -2.08
N GLY A 122 17.00 -5.63 -2.23
CA GLY A 122 16.81 -6.99 -1.75
C GLY A 122 16.59 -7.11 -0.25
N ARG A 123 16.27 -6.00 0.43
CA ARG A 123 15.99 -5.97 1.86
C ARG A 123 14.67 -6.68 2.18
N ASP A 124 14.64 -7.49 3.23
CA ASP A 124 13.40 -7.99 3.84
C ASP A 124 12.92 -7.00 4.90
N GLN A 125 12.21 -5.97 4.45
CA GLN A 125 11.71 -4.91 5.34
C GLN A 125 10.72 -5.46 6.37
N ALA A 126 9.87 -6.45 6.00
CA ALA A 126 8.91 -7.02 6.94
C ALA A 126 9.62 -7.73 8.12
N ALA A 127 10.66 -8.51 7.85
CA ALA A 127 11.43 -9.18 8.90
C ALA A 127 12.19 -8.19 9.79
N GLU A 128 12.76 -7.13 9.23
CA GLU A 128 13.45 -6.11 10.02
C GLU A 128 12.48 -5.28 10.87
N LEU A 129 11.29 -4.95 10.36
CA LEU A 129 10.21 -4.31 11.12
C LEU A 129 9.73 -5.20 12.26
N ALA A 130 9.56 -6.51 12.02
CA ALA A 130 9.20 -7.46 13.06
C ALA A 130 10.23 -7.53 14.19
N ALA A 131 11.52 -7.45 13.86
CA ALA A 131 12.58 -7.40 14.87
C ALA A 131 12.53 -6.12 15.73
N ALA A 132 12.02 -5.01 15.19
CA ALA A 132 11.81 -3.76 15.92
C ALA A 132 10.50 -3.73 16.74
N LEU A 133 9.58 -4.64 16.45
CA LEU A 133 8.25 -4.76 17.09
C LEU A 133 8.07 -6.15 17.75
N PRO A 134 8.91 -6.53 18.73
CA PRO A 134 8.99 -7.90 19.24
C PRO A 134 7.75 -8.36 20.00
N ALA A 135 6.85 -7.46 20.36
CA ALA A 135 5.58 -7.76 21.04
C ALA A 135 4.40 -7.97 20.09
N HIS A 136 4.65 -7.92 18.77
CA HIS A 136 3.59 -8.05 17.78
C HIS A 136 3.75 -9.33 16.94
N HIS A 137 2.64 -10.00 16.69
CA HIS A 137 2.52 -10.93 15.58
C HIS A 137 2.60 -10.14 14.28
N TRP A 138 3.00 -10.78 13.18
CA TRP A 138 2.89 -10.14 11.89
C TRP A 138 2.41 -11.08 10.80
N TYR A 139 1.69 -10.49 9.86
CA TYR A 139 1.03 -11.18 8.76
C TYR A 139 1.33 -10.39 7.49
N PHE A 140 1.71 -11.11 6.43
CA PHE A 140 2.08 -10.50 5.16
C PHE A 140 1.19 -11.01 4.03
N ALA A 141 0.70 -10.07 3.20
CA ALA A 141 -0.01 -10.36 1.95
C ALA A 141 0.72 -9.66 0.79
N SER A 142 1.26 -10.47 -0.14
CA SER A 142 1.89 -9.90 -1.33
C SER A 142 0.83 -9.28 -2.25
N ASN A 143 1.04 -8.02 -2.65
CA ASN A 143 0.22 -7.35 -3.66
C ASN A 143 1.05 -6.85 -4.86
N PHE A 144 2.37 -7.10 -4.84
CA PHE A 144 3.27 -6.80 -5.94
C PHE A 144 4.38 -7.86 -6.01
N LYS A 145 4.18 -8.87 -6.85
CA LYS A 145 5.12 -9.99 -6.96
C LYS A 145 5.44 -10.30 -8.41
N VAL A 146 6.44 -9.62 -8.95
CA VAL A 146 6.87 -9.73 -10.34
C VAL A 146 8.35 -10.09 -10.42
N LYS A 147 8.72 -11.08 -11.23
CA LYS A 147 10.11 -11.53 -11.39
C LYS A 147 10.98 -10.52 -12.12
N PHE A 148 10.43 -9.77 -13.07
CA PHE A 148 11.17 -8.75 -13.80
C PHE A 148 10.24 -7.77 -14.50
N ILE A 149 10.34 -6.49 -14.15
CA ILE A 149 9.63 -5.38 -14.78
C ILE A 149 10.66 -4.63 -15.65
N PRO A 150 10.50 -4.63 -16.98
CA PRO A 150 11.49 -4.06 -17.92
C PRO A 150 11.42 -2.54 -18.03
N VAL A 151 10.40 -1.90 -17.46
CA VAL A 151 10.16 -0.45 -17.56
C VAL A 151 10.77 0.30 -16.38
N PRO A 152 11.03 1.62 -16.49
CA PRO A 152 10.95 2.40 -17.71
C PRO A 152 11.97 1.91 -18.75
N PHE A 153 11.60 1.97 -20.01
CA PHE A 153 12.48 1.61 -21.12
C PHE A 153 12.96 2.90 -21.80
N ASP A 154 14.19 3.31 -21.48
CA ASP A 154 14.88 4.36 -22.22
C ASP A 154 15.92 3.71 -23.14
N PRO A 155 15.94 3.98 -24.45
CA PRO A 155 16.86 3.36 -25.39
C PRO A 155 18.34 3.74 -25.17
N PHE A 156 18.63 4.73 -24.28
CA PHE A 156 20.00 5.17 -24.00
C PHE A 156 20.48 4.84 -22.58
N PRO A 157 21.74 4.49 -22.40
CA PRO A 157 22.25 3.23 -21.82
C PRO A 157 22.16 3.14 -20.30
N PHE A 158 21.41 3.94 -19.63
CA PHE A 158 21.48 4.11 -18.17
C PHE A 158 20.14 3.90 -17.46
N VAL A 159 19.11 3.46 -18.17
CA VAL A 159 17.82 3.19 -17.55
C VAL A 159 17.89 1.90 -16.79
N ARG A 160 17.71 2.05 -15.50
CA ARG A 160 17.62 0.91 -14.60
C ARG A 160 16.15 0.47 -14.55
N PRO A 161 15.79 -0.69 -15.09
CA PRO A 161 14.43 -1.21 -14.97
C PRO A 161 14.10 -1.42 -13.49
N ILE A 162 12.81 -1.33 -13.16
CA ILE A 162 12.30 -1.65 -11.81
C ILE A 162 12.84 -3.03 -11.39
N GLY A 163 12.84 -4.01 -12.31
CA GLY A 163 13.38 -5.33 -12.08
C GLY A 163 12.47 -6.21 -11.24
N ARG A 164 13.03 -7.03 -10.34
CA ARG A 164 12.25 -7.89 -9.44
C ARG A 164 11.61 -7.07 -8.35
N VAL A 165 10.35 -7.37 -8.07
CA VAL A 165 9.60 -6.85 -6.92
C VAL A 165 8.93 -8.02 -6.19
N ASN A 166 8.98 -8.01 -4.88
CA ASN A 166 8.16 -8.78 -3.97
C ASN A 166 7.88 -7.91 -2.75
N GLY A 167 6.71 -7.31 -2.74
CA GLY A 167 6.27 -6.39 -1.69
C GLY A 167 4.76 -6.54 -1.45
N GLY A 168 4.27 -5.91 -0.40
CA GLY A 168 2.88 -6.07 -0.03
C GLY A 168 2.43 -5.28 1.18
N LEU A 169 1.41 -5.82 1.82
CA LEU A 169 0.78 -5.34 3.04
C LEU A 169 1.32 -6.13 4.22
N VAL A 170 1.59 -5.45 5.33
CA VAL A 170 1.91 -6.09 6.60
C VAL A 170 0.98 -5.59 7.68
N THR A 171 0.36 -6.51 8.41
CA THR A 171 -0.38 -6.19 9.63
C THR A 171 0.40 -6.73 10.83
N PHE A 172 0.77 -5.83 11.73
CA PHE A 172 1.29 -6.16 13.05
C PHE A 172 0.17 -6.06 14.08
N SER A 173 0.08 -7.00 15.01
CA SER A 173 -0.91 -6.97 16.08
C SER A 173 -0.38 -7.56 17.39
N LYS A 174 -0.68 -6.92 18.53
CA LYS A 174 -0.39 -7.50 19.84
C LYS A 174 -1.30 -8.70 20.14
N PRO A 175 -2.64 -8.61 19.94
CA PRO A 175 -3.49 -9.77 20.11
C PRO A 175 -3.30 -10.79 18.98
N THR A 176 -3.53 -12.07 19.28
CA THR A 176 -3.48 -13.16 18.30
C THR A 176 -4.78 -13.25 17.52
N PRO A 177 -4.77 -13.13 16.18
CA PRO A 177 -5.94 -13.41 15.37
C PRO A 177 -6.19 -14.92 15.24
N THR A 178 -7.44 -15.29 15.00
CA THR A 178 -7.84 -16.65 14.65
C THR A 178 -7.57 -16.98 13.19
N SER A 179 -7.52 -15.97 12.33
CA SER A 179 -7.15 -16.11 10.93
C SER A 179 -6.55 -14.82 10.38
N ALA A 180 -5.70 -14.98 9.38
CA ALA A 180 -5.19 -13.90 8.55
C ALA A 180 -5.28 -14.31 7.08
N LYS A 181 -5.97 -13.53 6.26
CA LYS A 181 -6.24 -13.87 4.86
C LYS A 181 -5.99 -12.69 3.93
N ARG A 182 -5.45 -13.01 2.77
CA ARG A 182 -5.37 -12.13 1.62
C ARG A 182 -6.62 -12.30 0.77
N TYR A 183 -7.28 -11.21 0.45
CA TYR A 183 -8.41 -11.17 -0.48
C TYR A 183 -8.00 -10.38 -1.71
N ASP A 184 -8.02 -11.04 -2.87
CA ASP A 184 -7.69 -10.43 -4.14
C ASP A 184 -8.79 -9.47 -4.56
N TYR A 185 -8.42 -8.26 -4.97
CA TYR A 185 -9.40 -7.32 -5.52
C TYR A 185 -9.78 -7.70 -6.95
N PRO A 186 -11.05 -7.54 -7.33
CA PRO A 186 -11.47 -7.80 -8.70
C PRO A 186 -10.90 -6.73 -9.64
N GLY A 187 -10.65 -7.14 -10.85
CA GLY A 187 -10.14 -6.27 -11.90
C GLY A 187 -8.61 -6.25 -11.93
N ASN A 188 -8.11 -6.11 -13.12
CA ASN A 188 -6.70 -5.94 -13.41
C ASN A 188 -6.58 -5.35 -14.81
N TYR A 189 -5.39 -4.91 -15.17
CA TYR A 189 -5.10 -4.50 -16.55
C TYR A 189 -5.19 -5.70 -17.51
N GLY A 190 -5.48 -5.41 -18.78
CA GLY A 190 -5.41 -6.43 -19.84
C GLY A 190 -3.99 -6.95 -20.03
N TRP A 191 -3.86 -8.19 -20.53
CA TRP A 191 -2.58 -8.69 -21.00
C TRP A 191 -2.07 -7.85 -22.19
N PRO A 192 -0.77 -7.48 -22.30
CA PRO A 192 0.34 -7.93 -21.44
C PRO A 192 0.59 -7.05 -20.21
N THR A 193 -0.10 -5.94 -20.01
CA THR A 193 0.19 -4.96 -18.95
C THR A 193 0.11 -5.60 -17.56
N ARG A 194 -0.89 -6.43 -17.30
CA ARG A 194 -1.13 -7.06 -15.99
C ARG A 194 0.08 -7.82 -15.44
N ILE A 195 0.86 -8.49 -16.31
CA ILE A 195 2.01 -9.31 -15.86
C ILE A 195 3.19 -8.50 -15.29
N PHE A 196 3.09 -7.17 -15.31
CA PHE A 196 4.07 -6.23 -14.76
C PHE A 196 3.47 -5.32 -13.69
N HIS A 197 2.20 -5.48 -13.37
CA HIS A 197 1.45 -4.67 -12.42
C HIS A 197 1.21 -5.40 -11.10
N LEU A 198 0.61 -4.64 -10.16
CA LEU A 198 0.23 -5.13 -8.85
C LEU A 198 -1.04 -5.99 -8.94
N ASP A 199 -1.08 -7.04 -8.11
CA ASP A 199 -2.27 -7.81 -7.78
C ASP A 199 -2.86 -7.24 -6.50
N ARG A 200 -3.65 -6.18 -6.65
CA ARG A 200 -4.21 -5.42 -5.52
C ARG A 200 -5.06 -6.31 -4.63
N CYS A 201 -4.94 -6.12 -3.33
CA CYS A 201 -5.64 -6.93 -2.35
C CYS A 201 -5.86 -6.14 -1.06
N PHE A 202 -6.68 -6.67 -0.17
CA PHE A 202 -6.63 -6.33 1.23
C PHE A 202 -6.18 -7.54 2.08
N LEU A 203 -5.54 -7.24 3.20
CA LEU A 203 -5.16 -8.21 4.23
C LEU A 203 -6.14 -8.10 5.38
N GLU A 204 -6.89 -9.17 5.64
CA GLU A 204 -7.78 -9.29 6.77
C GLU A 204 -7.12 -10.05 7.91
N THR A 205 -7.35 -9.60 9.14
CA THR A 205 -7.06 -10.36 10.37
C THR A 205 -8.29 -10.34 11.28
N ARG A 206 -8.63 -11.49 11.90
CA ARG A 206 -9.85 -11.68 12.69
C ARG A 206 -9.50 -12.00 14.14
N TYR A 207 -10.13 -11.29 15.05
CA TYR A 207 -9.88 -11.42 16.49
C TYR A 207 -11.17 -11.77 17.20
N PRO A 208 -11.23 -12.93 17.92
CA PRO A 208 -12.43 -13.35 18.63
C PRO A 208 -12.71 -12.41 19.81
N LEU A 209 -13.99 -12.11 20.00
CA LEU A 209 -14.52 -11.35 21.11
C LEU A 209 -15.56 -12.22 21.88
N SER A 210 -16.10 -11.69 22.97
CA SER A 210 -17.16 -12.37 23.68
C SER A 210 -18.45 -12.44 22.84
N GLY A 211 -19.22 -13.55 22.98
CA GLY A 211 -20.54 -13.70 22.37
C GLY A 211 -20.53 -13.98 20.86
N GLU A 212 -19.59 -14.75 20.38
CA GLU A 212 -19.45 -15.16 18.97
C GLU A 212 -19.20 -14.01 17.99
N LYS A 213 -18.87 -12.82 18.49
CA LYS A 213 -18.50 -11.66 17.68
C LYS A 213 -17.00 -11.65 17.43
N GLU A 214 -16.59 -10.98 16.37
CA GLU A 214 -15.20 -10.77 16.04
C GLU A 214 -14.92 -9.31 15.76
N LEU A 215 -13.67 -8.88 16.02
CA LEU A 215 -13.09 -7.71 15.40
C LEU A 215 -12.43 -8.13 14.09
N VAL A 216 -12.86 -7.54 13.00
CA VAL A 216 -12.30 -7.72 11.67
C VAL A 216 -11.48 -6.48 11.33
N VAL A 217 -10.17 -6.67 11.23
CA VAL A 217 -9.21 -5.61 10.86
C VAL A 217 -8.77 -5.82 9.42
N ILE A 218 -8.90 -4.77 8.62
CA ILE A 218 -8.58 -4.79 7.19
C ILE A 218 -7.48 -3.75 6.91
N ASN A 219 -6.37 -4.22 6.36
CA ASN A 219 -5.30 -3.40 5.81
C ASN A 219 -5.46 -3.37 4.29
N SER A 220 -5.75 -2.21 3.70
CA SER A 220 -5.99 -2.06 2.27
C SER A 220 -4.96 -1.16 1.61
N HIS A 221 -4.68 -1.45 0.32
CA HIS A 221 -3.95 -0.54 -0.55
C HIS A 221 -4.57 -0.60 -1.94
N ASN A 222 -5.42 0.39 -2.24
CA ASN A 222 -6.21 0.45 -3.45
C ASN A 222 -5.38 0.92 -4.66
N SER A 223 -5.92 0.74 -5.86
CA SER A 223 -5.21 1.09 -7.09
C SER A 223 -4.87 2.58 -7.19
N ALA A 224 -3.59 2.87 -7.50
CA ALA A 224 -3.15 4.16 -7.99
C ALA A 224 -3.27 4.20 -9.52
N TYR A 225 -2.99 5.35 -10.16
CA TYR A 225 -2.85 5.51 -11.62
C TYR A 225 -3.96 4.84 -12.46
N ASP A 226 -5.16 4.72 -11.89
CA ASP A 226 -6.34 4.14 -12.54
C ASP A 226 -7.09 5.24 -13.31
N GLU A 227 -6.67 5.48 -14.54
CA GLU A 227 -7.33 6.45 -15.42
C GLU A 227 -8.78 6.06 -15.67
N GLY A 228 -9.71 6.94 -15.27
CA GLY A 228 -11.14 6.68 -15.33
C GLY A 228 -11.73 5.96 -14.09
N GLY A 229 -10.92 5.53 -13.13
CA GLY A 229 -11.37 5.01 -11.83
C GLY A 229 -12.09 3.65 -11.88
N VAL A 230 -11.90 2.87 -12.94
CA VAL A 230 -12.64 1.61 -13.15
C VAL A 230 -12.19 0.53 -12.16
N LEU A 231 -10.88 0.38 -11.96
CA LEU A 231 -10.34 -0.59 -11.00
C LEU A 231 -10.72 -0.21 -9.57
N LYS A 232 -10.53 1.06 -9.20
CA LYS A 232 -10.96 1.59 -7.89
C LYS A 232 -12.44 1.34 -7.61
N ALA A 233 -13.31 1.56 -8.60
CA ALA A 233 -14.74 1.31 -8.45
C ALA A 233 -15.06 -0.16 -8.16
N GLN A 234 -14.36 -1.09 -8.80
CA GLN A 234 -14.52 -2.53 -8.57
C GLN A 234 -13.98 -2.95 -7.20
N GLU A 235 -12.80 -2.46 -6.81
CA GLU A 235 -12.19 -2.68 -5.50
C GLU A 235 -13.09 -2.19 -4.37
N MET A 236 -13.59 -0.96 -4.50
CA MET A 236 -14.49 -0.35 -3.54
C MET A 236 -15.83 -1.09 -3.45
N ALA A 237 -16.38 -1.57 -4.58
CA ALA A 237 -17.63 -2.36 -4.57
C ALA A 237 -17.43 -3.67 -3.78
N MET A 238 -16.35 -4.41 -4.04
CA MET A 238 -16.04 -5.64 -3.30
C MET A 238 -15.85 -5.37 -1.82
N LEU A 239 -15.07 -4.35 -1.47
CA LEU A 239 -14.82 -4.01 -0.07
C LEU A 239 -16.12 -3.60 0.65
N LYS A 240 -16.98 -2.83 0.00
CA LYS A 240 -18.31 -2.48 0.54
C LYS A 240 -19.15 -3.70 0.87
N ASP A 241 -19.26 -4.63 -0.07
CA ASP A 241 -20.04 -5.85 0.12
C ASP A 241 -19.47 -6.69 1.27
N TYR A 242 -18.14 -6.76 1.34
CA TYR A 242 -17.43 -7.51 2.38
C TYR A 242 -17.69 -6.92 3.77
N VAL A 243 -17.43 -5.63 3.97
CA VAL A 243 -17.58 -4.99 5.29
C VAL A 243 -19.03 -4.95 5.75
N LEU A 244 -19.99 -4.78 4.83
CA LEU A 244 -21.41 -4.89 5.15
C LEU A 244 -21.81 -6.30 5.59
N ALA A 245 -21.29 -7.33 4.92
CA ALA A 245 -21.55 -8.71 5.32
C ALA A 245 -21.03 -9.01 6.73
N GLU A 246 -19.84 -8.52 7.06
CA GLU A 246 -19.25 -8.69 8.40
C GLU A 246 -20.05 -7.93 9.47
N PHE A 247 -20.41 -6.69 9.20
CA PHE A 247 -21.22 -5.90 10.14
C PHE A 247 -22.61 -6.52 10.37
N ASN A 248 -23.23 -7.05 9.32
CA ASN A 248 -24.54 -7.72 9.42
C ASN A 248 -24.48 -9.04 10.21
N ARG A 249 -23.30 -9.66 10.35
CA ARG A 249 -23.06 -10.79 11.28
C ARG A 249 -22.91 -10.35 12.73
N GLY A 250 -22.88 -9.04 12.98
CA GLY A 250 -22.67 -8.44 14.29
C GLY A 250 -21.21 -8.18 14.64
N ASN A 251 -20.29 -8.38 13.70
CA ASN A 251 -18.87 -8.13 13.87
C ASN A 251 -18.56 -6.64 13.92
N TYR A 252 -17.42 -6.31 14.51
CA TYR A 252 -16.82 -4.97 14.46
C TYR A 252 -15.86 -4.93 13.29
N VAL A 253 -15.94 -3.88 12.48
CA VAL A 253 -15.08 -3.75 11.29
C VAL A 253 -14.29 -2.45 11.36
N ILE A 254 -12.97 -2.57 11.21
CA ILE A 254 -12.05 -1.44 11.08
C ILE A 254 -11.20 -1.69 9.85
N ALA A 255 -11.38 -0.88 8.82
CA ALA A 255 -10.56 -0.90 7.62
C ALA A 255 -9.70 0.36 7.56
N GLY A 256 -8.41 0.20 7.32
CA GLY A 256 -7.47 1.31 7.18
C GLY A 256 -6.42 1.03 6.13
N GLY A 257 -5.78 2.09 5.63
CA GLY A 257 -4.69 1.99 4.67
C GLY A 257 -4.66 3.15 3.69
N ASP A 258 -3.99 2.92 2.57
CA ASP A 258 -3.89 3.84 1.44
C ASP A 258 -5.03 3.57 0.45
N TRP A 259 -6.00 4.47 0.44
CA TRP A 259 -7.19 4.35 -0.42
C TRP A 259 -6.96 4.86 -1.85
N ASN A 260 -5.87 5.57 -2.09
CA ASN A 260 -5.62 6.29 -3.34
C ASN A 260 -6.80 7.16 -3.82
N GLN A 261 -7.65 7.54 -2.88
CA GLN A 261 -8.81 8.43 -3.00
C GLN A 261 -8.91 9.26 -1.72
N CYS A 262 -9.47 10.47 -1.82
CA CYS A 262 -9.77 11.28 -0.64
C CYS A 262 -11.00 10.77 0.11
N PRO A 263 -11.13 11.03 1.43
CA PRO A 263 -12.36 10.74 2.17
C PRO A 263 -13.56 11.48 1.57
N PRO A 264 -14.81 11.02 1.79
CA PRO A 264 -16.00 11.57 1.13
C PRO A 264 -16.18 13.08 1.20
N ASP A 265 -16.03 13.67 2.36
CA ASP A 265 -16.31 15.10 2.57
C ASP A 265 -15.05 15.98 2.60
N PHE A 266 -13.91 15.43 2.23
CA PHE A 266 -12.65 16.16 2.19
C PHE A 266 -12.56 17.01 0.92
N ASP A 267 -12.17 18.30 1.05
CA ASP A 267 -11.82 19.12 -0.12
C ASP A 267 -10.38 18.82 -0.55
N PRO A 268 -10.17 18.16 -1.71
CA PRO A 268 -8.82 17.84 -2.19
C PRO A 268 -7.94 19.07 -2.43
N LYS A 269 -8.54 20.26 -2.49
CA LYS A 269 -7.81 21.54 -2.67
C LYS A 269 -7.27 22.11 -1.36
N THR A 270 -7.63 21.54 -0.20
CA THR A 270 -7.22 22.03 1.14
C THR A 270 -5.72 22.29 1.23
N PHE A 271 -4.90 21.38 0.67
CA PHE A 271 -3.43 21.47 0.70
C PHE A 271 -2.83 21.80 -0.67
N LYS A 272 -3.66 22.08 -1.67
CA LYS A 272 -3.17 22.34 -3.03
C LYS A 272 -2.42 23.67 -3.10
N LYS A 273 -1.12 23.60 -3.39
CA LYS A 273 -0.22 24.77 -3.48
C LYS A 273 0.20 25.11 -4.89
N ASP A 274 0.11 24.16 -5.82
CA ASP A 274 0.37 24.37 -7.25
C ASP A 274 -0.86 24.04 -8.10
N GLU A 275 -0.88 24.47 -9.35
CA GLU A 275 -1.91 24.14 -10.34
C GLU A 275 -1.65 22.76 -10.97
N SER A 276 -1.10 21.80 -10.22
CA SER A 276 -0.85 20.47 -10.76
C SER A 276 -2.15 19.86 -11.28
N GLU A 277 -2.08 19.22 -12.44
CA GLU A 277 -3.20 18.51 -13.08
C GLU A 277 -3.62 17.23 -12.33
N TYR A 278 -3.08 17.04 -11.13
CA TYR A 278 -3.39 15.85 -10.33
C TYR A 278 -4.80 15.98 -9.76
N ASP A 279 -5.73 15.23 -10.34
CA ASP A 279 -7.14 15.25 -9.98
C ASP A 279 -7.42 14.13 -8.99
N GLN A 280 -7.37 14.44 -7.70
CA GLN A 280 -7.76 13.50 -6.65
C GLN A 280 -9.27 13.36 -6.60
N GLN A 281 -9.74 12.11 -6.66
CA GLN A 281 -11.15 11.79 -6.55
C GLN A 281 -11.50 11.44 -5.11
N ASN A 282 -12.67 11.90 -4.67
CA ASN A 282 -13.21 11.50 -3.38
C ASN A 282 -13.97 10.17 -3.49
N ILE A 283 -13.98 9.40 -2.41
CA ILE A 283 -14.96 8.32 -2.24
C ILE A 283 -16.34 8.95 -2.21
N PRO A 284 -17.37 8.37 -2.89
CA PRO A 284 -18.73 8.91 -2.87
C PRO A 284 -19.30 9.03 -1.45
N ALA A 285 -19.97 10.17 -1.15
CA ALA A 285 -20.53 10.43 0.18
C ALA A 285 -21.59 9.40 0.62
N ASP A 286 -22.25 8.75 -0.32
CA ASP A 286 -23.25 7.71 -0.11
C ASP A 286 -22.68 6.28 -0.15
N TYR A 287 -21.35 6.14 -0.13
CA TYR A 287 -20.70 4.82 -0.22
C TYR A 287 -21.15 3.87 0.91
N LEU A 288 -21.10 4.31 2.17
CA LEU A 288 -21.54 3.52 3.35
C LEU A 288 -22.23 4.45 4.36
N PRO A 289 -23.55 4.72 4.17
CA PRO A 289 -24.28 5.57 5.10
C PRO A 289 -24.25 5.04 6.53
N GLY A 290 -23.98 5.91 7.50
CA GLY A 290 -23.92 5.55 8.93
C GLY A 290 -22.58 4.97 9.40
N TRP A 291 -21.62 4.72 8.51
CA TRP A 291 -20.25 4.38 8.85
C TRP A 291 -19.42 5.65 9.09
N THR A 292 -18.35 5.53 9.85
CA THR A 292 -17.48 6.65 10.15
C THR A 292 -16.21 6.60 9.31
N TRP A 293 -15.97 7.65 8.53
CA TRP A 293 -14.68 7.89 7.89
C TRP A 293 -13.81 8.70 8.85
N ALA A 294 -12.82 8.04 9.44
CA ALA A 294 -11.95 8.65 10.43
C ALA A 294 -10.64 9.11 9.76
N TYR A 295 -10.48 10.42 9.59
CA TYR A 295 -9.31 11.07 9.04
C TYR A 295 -9.00 12.39 9.74
N ASP A 296 -7.74 12.83 9.66
CA ASP A 296 -7.32 14.15 10.08
C ASP A 296 -7.23 15.07 8.86
N GLY A 297 -8.16 16.02 8.74
CA GLY A 297 -8.17 16.98 7.63
C GLY A 297 -7.15 18.11 7.77
N SER A 298 -6.39 18.17 8.85
CA SER A 298 -5.38 19.22 9.10
C SER A 298 -3.95 18.83 8.71
N THR A 299 -3.69 17.54 8.58
CA THR A 299 -2.36 16.99 8.25
C THR A 299 -2.43 16.21 6.93
N PRO A 300 -1.70 16.62 5.88
CA PRO A 300 -1.67 15.86 4.63
C PRO A 300 -0.99 14.53 4.86
N THR A 301 -1.52 13.46 4.29
CA THR A 301 -0.96 12.11 4.44
C THR A 301 -0.14 11.66 3.24
N ASN A 302 -0.28 12.30 2.08
CA ASN A 302 0.46 11.97 0.86
C ASN A 302 0.94 13.22 0.14
N ARG A 303 2.06 13.08 -0.57
CA ARG A 303 2.63 14.10 -1.45
C ARG A 303 2.86 13.56 -2.86
N LYS A 304 2.81 14.43 -3.86
CA LYS A 304 3.29 14.13 -5.21
C LYS A 304 4.82 14.04 -5.22
N VAL A 305 5.34 12.99 -5.86
CA VAL A 305 6.79 12.67 -5.88
C VAL A 305 7.44 13.07 -7.22
N ALA A 306 6.95 14.13 -7.87
CA ALA A 306 7.55 14.65 -9.10
C ALA A 306 8.94 15.28 -8.88
N ARG A 307 9.25 15.67 -7.65
CA ARG A 307 10.50 16.31 -7.19
C ARG A 307 10.66 16.13 -5.70
N SER A 308 11.83 16.50 -5.16
CA SER A 308 12.04 16.61 -3.71
C SER A 308 10.95 17.46 -3.06
N TYR A 309 10.55 17.11 -1.84
CA TYR A 309 9.49 17.78 -1.11
C TYR A 309 9.88 19.23 -0.74
N ASP A 310 9.05 20.15 -1.14
CA ASP A 310 9.08 21.55 -0.73
C ASP A 310 7.72 21.90 -0.10
N PRO A 311 7.66 22.23 1.20
CA PRO A 311 6.40 22.54 1.88
C PRO A 311 5.67 23.76 1.29
N ALA A 312 6.35 24.61 0.51
CA ALA A 312 5.74 25.76 -0.14
C ALA A 312 5.06 25.44 -1.47
N THR A 313 5.53 24.42 -2.19
CA THR A 313 5.16 24.21 -3.60
C THR A 313 4.71 22.77 -3.94
N THR A 314 5.03 21.77 -3.11
CA THR A 314 4.65 20.38 -3.41
C THR A 314 3.16 20.18 -3.18
N PHE A 315 2.49 19.54 -4.14
CA PHE A 315 1.10 19.08 -3.95
C PHE A 315 1.05 18.04 -2.86
N THR A 316 0.10 18.20 -1.93
CA THR A 316 -0.19 17.24 -0.87
C THR A 316 -1.69 17.04 -0.71
N THR A 317 -2.10 15.89 -0.16
CA THR A 317 -3.51 15.53 0.03
C THR A 317 -3.69 14.53 1.16
N VAL A 318 -4.93 14.07 1.41
CA VAL A 318 -5.28 13.03 2.37
C VAL A 318 -5.84 11.83 1.61
N ILE A 319 -5.13 10.70 1.64
CA ILE A 319 -5.56 9.43 1.05
C ILE A 319 -5.36 8.23 1.98
N ASP A 320 -4.77 8.45 3.16
CA ASP A 320 -4.58 7.45 4.20
C ASP A 320 -5.52 7.75 5.37
N PHE A 321 -6.44 6.85 5.66
CA PHE A 321 -7.47 7.02 6.68
C PHE A 321 -8.16 5.69 7.01
N TYR A 322 -9.19 5.76 7.88
CA TYR A 322 -9.92 4.57 8.33
C TYR A 322 -11.41 4.65 8.02
N LEU A 323 -12.01 3.48 7.83
CA LEU A 323 -13.44 3.24 7.80
C LEU A 323 -13.84 2.39 8.99
N LEU A 324 -14.81 2.87 9.78
CA LEU A 324 -15.27 2.24 11.02
C LEU A 324 -16.73 1.84 10.90
N SER A 325 -17.08 0.61 11.29
CA SER A 325 -18.49 0.18 11.35
C SER A 325 -19.26 0.92 12.45
N PRO A 326 -20.60 1.01 12.37
CA PRO A 326 -21.42 1.80 13.30
C PRO A 326 -21.33 1.41 14.78
N ASN A 327 -20.88 0.18 15.08
CA ASN A 327 -20.66 -0.34 16.42
C ASN A 327 -19.24 -0.03 16.97
N VAL A 328 -18.41 0.67 16.18
CA VAL A 328 -17.10 1.18 16.61
C VAL A 328 -17.18 2.67 16.88
N GLU A 329 -16.82 3.08 18.08
CA GLU A 329 -16.77 4.50 18.49
C GLU A 329 -15.40 5.10 18.19
N LEU A 330 -15.37 6.17 17.41
CA LEU A 330 -14.16 6.98 17.20
C LEU A 330 -13.87 7.79 18.45
N LEU A 331 -12.69 7.61 19.05
CA LEU A 331 -12.21 8.41 20.19
C LEU A 331 -11.27 9.51 19.71
N SER A 332 -10.32 9.19 18.84
CA SER A 332 -9.42 10.17 18.22
C SER A 332 -8.84 9.64 16.91
N VAL A 333 -8.55 10.54 15.99
CA VAL A 333 -7.74 10.29 14.79
C VAL A 333 -6.78 11.45 14.60
N GLN A 334 -5.53 11.16 14.22
CA GLN A 334 -4.49 12.18 14.06
C GLN A 334 -3.50 11.76 12.97
N GLY A 335 -3.27 12.63 11.99
CA GLY A 335 -2.13 12.55 11.09
C GLY A 335 -0.85 12.96 11.83
N VAL A 336 0.23 12.21 11.63
CA VAL A 336 1.53 12.51 12.24
C VAL A 336 2.46 13.07 11.17
N SER A 337 2.79 14.37 11.28
CA SER A 337 3.73 14.98 10.36
C SER A 337 5.16 14.56 10.68
N LEU A 338 5.74 13.78 9.77
CA LEU A 338 7.18 13.49 9.71
C LEU A 338 7.85 14.34 8.60
N ASP A 339 7.14 15.36 8.09
CA ASP A 339 7.60 16.18 6.98
C ASP A 339 8.00 15.38 5.73
N PHE A 340 7.37 14.22 5.53
CA PHE A 340 7.68 13.27 4.45
C PHE A 340 9.15 12.79 4.46
N ALA A 341 9.80 12.82 5.61
CA ALA A 341 11.24 12.53 5.72
C ALA A 341 11.60 11.13 5.21
N HIS A 342 10.73 10.13 5.41
CA HIS A 342 11.06 8.71 5.20
C HIS A 342 10.18 8.02 4.15
N SER A 343 9.03 8.61 3.79
CA SER A 343 8.09 8.14 2.79
C SER A 343 7.38 9.35 2.16
N ASP A 344 6.77 9.17 1.01
CA ASP A 344 5.83 10.09 0.40
C ASP A 344 4.44 10.06 1.05
N HIS A 345 4.27 9.19 2.04
CA HIS A 345 3.12 9.18 2.93
C HIS A 345 3.52 9.49 4.36
N GLN A 346 2.53 9.87 5.17
CA GLN A 346 2.68 10.14 6.60
C GLN A 346 1.76 9.23 7.41
N PRO A 347 2.18 8.83 8.64
CA PRO A 347 1.39 7.96 9.49
C PRO A 347 0.09 8.60 9.94
N VAL A 348 -0.95 7.79 10.12
CA VAL A 348 -2.20 8.21 10.78
C VAL A 348 -2.49 7.29 11.95
N GLN A 349 -2.60 7.88 13.13
CA GLN A 349 -2.95 7.21 14.37
C GLN A 349 -4.45 7.27 14.61
N LEU A 350 -5.02 6.19 15.15
CA LEU A 350 -6.43 6.08 15.48
C LEU A 350 -6.59 5.47 16.87
N LYS A 351 -7.55 5.97 17.64
CA LYS A 351 -8.03 5.34 18.86
C LYS A 351 -9.54 5.17 18.81
N VAL A 352 -10.00 3.97 19.13
CA VAL A 352 -11.41 3.59 19.05
C VAL A 352 -11.86 2.84 20.28
N ARG A 353 -13.18 2.70 20.45
CA ARG A 353 -13.81 1.81 21.41
C ARG A 353 -14.84 0.93 20.73
N LEU A 354 -14.80 -0.37 21.00
CA LEU A 354 -15.84 -1.32 20.60
C LEU A 354 -17.05 -1.18 21.55
N ARG A 355 -18.26 -0.99 20.98
CA ARG A 355 -19.52 -0.77 21.74
C ARG A 355 -20.31 -2.04 21.97
#